data_ce7b13d95084241168d96de3cf1d014e
#
_entry.id   ce7b13d95084241168d96de3cf1d014e
#
_cell.length_a   1.000
_cell.length_b   1.000
_cell.length_c   1.000
_cell.angle_alpha   90.00
_cell.angle_beta   90.00
_cell.angle_gamma   90.00
#
_symmetry.space_group_name_H-M   'P 1'
#
loop_
_entity.id
_entity.type
_entity.pdbx_description
1 polymer ?
#
loop_
_entity_poly.entity_id
_entity_poly.type
_entity_poly.pdbx_seq_one_letter_code
_entity_poly.pdbx_strand_id
1 'polypeptide(L)'
;MNPALVEAWRGNAVESRHRGSLAVVDADGGVLAALGDIDLPVFPRSAVKVLQALPLLESGAAARFGLTGAELALACASHNGEEPHARTAAAVLAKAGLDVTALECGTHWPLQDIATRALAAAGQVPTALHNNCSGKHAGFVCLGCQLARRDVLQRPVGAALQRRHVQPGLGQH
;
A
#
# COMPACT_ATOMS: atom_id res chain seq x y z
N MET A 1 11.72 -9.35 27.82
CA MET A 1 10.25 -9.23 27.66
C MET A 1 9.90 -7.76 27.60
N ASN A 2 9.14 -7.31 26.60
CA ASN A 2 8.76 -5.92 26.47
C ASN A 2 7.88 -5.44 27.63
N PRO A 3 8.02 -4.18 28.11
CA PRO A 3 7.22 -3.61 29.18
C PRO A 3 5.74 -3.48 28.80
N ALA A 4 4.86 -3.44 29.77
CA ALA A 4 3.47 -3.06 29.55
C ALA A 4 3.41 -1.56 29.25
N LEU A 5 2.87 -1.20 28.09
CA LEU A 5 2.69 0.19 27.66
C LEU A 5 1.30 0.71 27.98
N VAL A 6 0.30 -0.19 27.95
CA VAL A 6 -1.11 0.12 28.21
C VAL A 6 -1.72 -0.99 29.02
N GLU A 7 -2.56 -0.63 29.99
CA GLU A 7 -3.44 -1.55 30.74
C GLU A 7 -4.89 -1.10 30.57
N ALA A 8 -5.74 -2.05 30.18
CA ALA A 8 -7.19 -1.84 30.20
C ALA A 8 -7.73 -2.38 31.54
N TRP A 9 -8.50 -1.57 32.23
CA TRP A 9 -9.06 -1.89 33.55
C TRP A 9 -10.56 -2.12 33.46
N ARG A 10 -11.03 -3.12 34.21
CA ARG A 10 -12.46 -3.34 34.44
C ARG A 10 -12.70 -3.26 35.97
N GLY A 11 -13.30 -2.15 36.39
CA GLY A 11 -13.36 -1.83 37.81
C GLY A 11 -11.99 -1.71 38.44
N ASN A 12 -11.66 -2.52 39.44
CA ASN A 12 -10.34 -2.51 40.11
C ASN A 12 -9.39 -3.61 39.63
N ALA A 13 -9.73 -4.32 38.55
CA ALA A 13 -8.91 -5.39 38.00
C ALA A 13 -8.37 -5.03 36.62
N VAL A 14 -7.10 -5.39 36.33
CA VAL A 14 -6.54 -5.29 34.99
C VAL A 14 -7.13 -6.40 34.13
N GLU A 15 -7.91 -6.02 33.12
CA GLU A 15 -8.54 -6.93 32.16
C GLU A 15 -7.56 -7.38 31.10
N SER A 16 -6.74 -6.44 30.57
CA SER A 16 -5.71 -6.75 29.57
C SER A 16 -4.49 -5.85 29.69
N ARG A 17 -3.34 -6.37 29.23
CA ARG A 17 -2.09 -5.64 29.16
C ARG A 17 -1.52 -5.71 27.74
N HIS A 18 -1.18 -4.56 27.18
CA HIS A 18 -0.53 -4.45 25.88
C HIS A 18 0.94 -4.10 26.11
N ARG A 19 1.80 -5.01 25.65
CA ARG A 19 3.25 -4.87 25.75
C ARG A 19 3.80 -4.42 24.41
N GLY A 20 4.90 -3.66 24.44
CA GLY A 20 5.54 -3.19 23.22
C GLY A 20 6.90 -2.59 23.47
N SER A 21 7.52 -2.13 22.41
CA SER A 21 8.75 -1.34 22.43
C SER A 21 8.50 0.00 21.76
N LEU A 22 9.33 0.98 22.11
CA LEU A 22 9.28 2.33 21.57
C LEU A 22 10.73 2.79 21.34
N ALA A 23 10.98 3.43 20.21
CA ALA A 23 12.23 4.11 19.93
C ALA A 23 11.95 5.55 19.48
N VAL A 24 12.75 6.48 19.93
CA VAL A 24 12.86 7.84 19.39
C VAL A 24 14.24 7.93 18.78
N VAL A 25 14.30 8.27 17.50
CA VAL A 25 15.54 8.37 16.74
C VAL A 25 15.68 9.76 16.15
N ASP A 26 16.91 10.22 15.98
CA ASP A 26 17.21 11.45 15.24
C ASP A 26 17.23 11.23 13.72
N ALA A 27 17.52 12.26 12.96
CA ALA A 27 17.58 12.20 11.49
C ALA A 27 18.75 11.35 10.96
N ASP A 28 19.79 11.14 11.77
CA ASP A 28 20.98 10.35 11.42
C ASP A 28 20.85 8.90 11.87
N GLY A 29 19.69 8.55 12.48
CA GLY A 29 19.41 7.20 12.97
C GLY A 29 19.94 6.94 14.39
N GLY A 30 20.46 7.96 15.08
CA GLY A 30 20.88 7.85 16.48
C GLY A 30 19.68 7.66 17.42
N VAL A 31 19.76 6.69 18.32
CA VAL A 31 18.67 6.41 19.28
C VAL A 31 18.74 7.42 20.43
N LEU A 32 17.76 8.32 20.51
CA LEU A 32 17.63 9.32 21.57
C LEU A 32 16.94 8.76 22.82
N ALA A 33 16.00 7.86 22.64
CA ALA A 33 15.32 7.15 23.73
C ALA A 33 14.81 5.80 23.25
N ALA A 34 14.83 4.82 24.14
CA ALA A 34 14.31 3.48 23.85
C ALA A 34 13.61 2.90 25.07
N LEU A 35 12.57 2.10 24.84
CA LEU A 35 11.87 1.33 25.84
C LEU A 35 11.53 -0.05 25.28
N GLY A 36 11.88 -1.09 26.00
CA GLY A 36 11.71 -2.49 25.54
C GLY A 36 12.76 -2.89 24.50
N ASP A 37 12.49 -3.98 23.80
CA ASP A 37 13.39 -4.53 22.79
C ASP A 37 13.06 -3.88 21.42
N ILE A 38 13.85 -2.88 21.06
CA ILE A 38 13.66 -2.13 19.80
C ILE A 38 14.24 -2.82 18.58
N ASP A 39 15.06 -3.83 18.77
CA ASP A 39 15.68 -4.60 17.67
C ASP A 39 14.85 -5.83 17.28
N LEU A 40 13.80 -6.13 18.04
CA LEU A 40 12.90 -7.23 17.72
C LEU A 40 12.19 -6.99 16.39
N PRO A 41 12.33 -7.87 15.38
CA PRO A 41 11.62 -7.76 14.13
C PRO A 41 10.10 -7.76 14.32
N VAL A 42 9.42 -6.80 13.69
CA VAL A 42 7.96 -6.68 13.75
C VAL A 42 7.37 -6.53 12.35
N PHE A 43 6.12 -6.96 12.18
CA PHE A 43 5.37 -6.69 10.96
C PHE A 43 4.71 -5.31 11.06
N PRO A 44 5.21 -4.27 10.36
CA PRO A 44 4.71 -2.90 10.50
C PRO A 44 3.28 -2.73 9.96
N ARG A 45 2.78 -3.68 9.20
CA ARG A 45 1.44 -3.66 8.61
C ARG A 45 1.19 -2.32 7.88
N SER A 46 0.04 -1.70 8.12
CA SER A 46 -0.32 -0.45 7.44
C SER A 46 0.52 0.76 7.84
N ALA A 47 1.27 0.71 8.94
CA ALA A 47 2.12 1.82 9.37
C ALA A 47 3.24 2.15 8.36
N VAL A 48 3.67 1.17 7.55
CA VAL A 48 4.72 1.37 6.52
C VAL A 48 4.23 2.06 5.25
N LYS A 49 2.92 2.28 5.08
CA LYS A 49 2.35 2.78 3.81
C LYS A 49 2.88 4.15 3.40
N VAL A 50 3.18 5.03 4.35
CA VAL A 50 3.79 6.34 4.05
C VAL A 50 5.15 6.15 3.39
N LEU A 51 5.99 5.27 3.95
CA LEU A 51 7.31 4.95 3.37
C LEU A 51 7.16 4.30 1.99
N GLN A 52 6.16 3.44 1.80
CA GLN A 52 5.86 2.82 0.52
C GLN A 52 5.41 3.81 -0.56
N ALA A 53 4.89 4.98 -0.17
CA ALA A 53 4.47 6.02 -1.11
C ALA A 53 5.62 6.98 -1.49
N LEU A 54 6.74 7.00 -0.79
CA LEU A 54 7.88 7.87 -1.11
C LEU A 54 8.38 7.69 -2.55
N PRO A 55 8.59 6.47 -3.07
CA PRO A 55 9.02 6.28 -4.45
C PRO A 55 8.04 6.86 -5.49
N LEU A 56 6.74 6.96 -5.17
CA LEU A 56 5.75 7.59 -6.04
C LEU A 56 6.04 9.09 -6.24
N LEU A 57 6.55 9.75 -5.21
CA LEU A 57 6.97 11.16 -5.24
C LEU A 57 8.37 11.31 -5.86
N GLU A 58 9.35 10.58 -5.35
CA GLU A 58 10.76 10.68 -5.72
C GLU A 58 11.02 10.30 -7.18
N SER A 59 10.28 9.34 -7.73
CA SER A 59 10.35 8.99 -9.15
C SER A 59 9.73 10.04 -10.07
N GLY A 60 9.01 11.03 -9.53
CA GLY A 60 8.21 11.97 -10.30
C GLY A 60 6.90 11.40 -10.85
N ALA A 61 6.51 10.17 -10.49
CA ALA A 61 5.26 9.57 -10.95
C ALA A 61 4.04 10.39 -10.50
N ALA A 62 4.03 10.85 -9.24
CA ALA A 62 2.95 11.69 -8.73
C ALA A 62 2.75 12.97 -9.56
N ALA A 63 3.82 13.67 -9.89
CA ALA A 63 3.77 14.88 -10.74
C ALA A 63 3.33 14.55 -12.18
N ARG A 64 3.88 13.49 -12.75
CA ARG A 64 3.56 13.07 -14.12
C ARG A 64 2.10 12.74 -14.32
N PHE A 65 1.50 12.01 -13.39
CA PHE A 65 0.08 11.64 -13.45
C PHE A 65 -0.83 12.71 -12.85
N GLY A 66 -0.28 13.83 -12.38
CA GLY A 66 -1.03 14.93 -11.78
C GLY A 66 -1.84 14.50 -10.56
N LEU A 67 -1.23 13.69 -9.67
CA LEU A 67 -1.90 13.21 -8.48
C LEU A 67 -2.15 14.37 -7.51
N THR A 68 -3.37 14.47 -7.02
CA THR A 68 -3.78 15.47 -6.02
C THR A 68 -3.35 15.05 -4.61
N GLY A 69 -3.41 15.99 -3.64
CA GLY A 69 -3.14 15.68 -2.25
C GLY A 69 -4.07 14.60 -1.67
N ALA A 70 -5.35 14.57 -2.07
CA ALA A 70 -6.29 13.54 -1.65
C ALA A 70 -5.93 12.15 -2.20
N GLU A 71 -5.47 12.08 -3.44
CA GLU A 71 -5.03 10.83 -4.07
C GLU A 71 -3.72 10.32 -3.45
N LEU A 72 -2.79 11.21 -3.13
CA LEU A 72 -1.56 10.87 -2.40
C LEU A 72 -1.87 10.40 -0.98
N ALA A 73 -2.78 11.08 -0.28
CA ALA A 73 -3.24 10.65 1.03
C ALA A 73 -3.85 9.25 0.98
N LEU A 74 -4.66 8.95 -0.05
CA LEU A 74 -5.23 7.61 -0.23
C LEU A 74 -4.15 6.56 -0.53
N ALA A 75 -3.09 6.90 -1.28
CA ALA A 75 -1.96 6.01 -1.53
C ALA A 75 -1.19 5.65 -0.26
N CYS A 76 -1.26 6.49 0.79
CA CYS A 76 -0.68 6.24 2.11
C CYS A 76 -1.67 5.57 3.10
N ALA A 77 -2.95 5.44 2.72
CA ALA A 77 -4.01 5.07 3.66
C ALA A 77 -4.32 3.57 3.71
N SER A 78 -4.95 3.19 4.80
CA SER A 78 -5.81 2.01 4.91
C SER A 78 -7.23 2.52 5.08
N HIS A 79 -8.02 2.49 4.02
CA HIS A 79 -9.35 3.06 4.01
C HIS A 79 -10.45 2.01 4.27
N ASN A 80 -11.68 2.47 4.52
CA ASN A 80 -12.78 1.59 4.88
C ASN A 80 -13.59 1.07 3.68
N GLY A 81 -13.20 1.39 2.45
CA GLY A 81 -13.90 0.96 1.24
C GLY A 81 -15.16 1.79 0.93
N GLU A 82 -15.31 2.97 1.54
CA GLU A 82 -16.41 3.88 1.26
C GLU A 82 -16.36 4.39 -0.18
N GLU A 83 -17.50 4.81 -0.72
CA GLU A 83 -17.62 5.27 -2.11
C GLU A 83 -16.59 6.37 -2.49
N PRO A 84 -16.32 7.40 -1.66
CA PRO A 84 -15.29 8.38 -1.98
C PRO A 84 -13.89 7.77 -2.11
N HIS A 85 -13.56 6.75 -1.31
CA HIS A 85 -12.27 6.06 -1.40
C HIS A 85 -12.17 5.24 -2.70
N ALA A 86 -13.21 4.46 -3.02
CA ALA A 86 -13.27 3.66 -4.25
C ALA A 86 -13.16 4.56 -5.49
N ARG A 87 -13.89 5.68 -5.52
CA ARG A 87 -13.83 6.66 -6.59
C ARG A 87 -12.45 7.30 -6.73
N THR A 88 -11.82 7.66 -5.60
CA THR A 88 -10.47 8.24 -5.62
C THR A 88 -9.44 7.23 -6.14
N ALA A 89 -9.51 5.97 -5.72
CA ALA A 89 -8.63 4.91 -6.25
C ALA A 89 -8.82 4.70 -7.76
N ALA A 90 -10.09 4.70 -8.23
CA ALA A 90 -10.41 4.63 -9.65
C ALA A 90 -9.84 5.84 -10.43
N ALA A 91 -9.92 7.04 -9.86
CA ALA A 91 -9.38 8.25 -10.48
C ALA A 91 -7.85 8.19 -10.64
N VAL A 92 -7.14 7.65 -9.64
CA VAL A 92 -5.69 7.41 -9.73
C VAL A 92 -5.35 6.48 -10.89
N LEU A 93 -6.07 5.35 -11.03
CA LEU A 93 -5.87 4.41 -12.12
C LEU A 93 -6.16 5.05 -13.48
N ALA A 94 -7.27 5.79 -13.60
CA ALA A 94 -7.65 6.47 -14.83
C ALA A 94 -6.58 7.46 -15.32
N LYS A 95 -5.88 8.16 -14.41
CA LYS A 95 -4.76 9.03 -14.76
C LYS A 95 -3.57 8.28 -15.37
N ALA A 96 -3.42 7.01 -15.05
CA ALA A 96 -2.44 6.13 -15.68
C ALA A 96 -2.96 5.45 -16.96
N GLY A 97 -4.20 5.73 -17.37
CA GLY A 97 -4.87 5.10 -18.52
C GLY A 97 -5.34 3.67 -18.24
N LEU A 98 -5.60 3.34 -16.98
CA LEU A 98 -5.95 2.00 -16.51
C LEU A 98 -7.28 2.03 -15.74
N ASP A 99 -7.80 0.85 -15.44
CA ASP A 99 -9.04 0.67 -14.68
C ASP A 99 -8.84 -0.33 -13.52
N VAL A 100 -9.94 -0.75 -12.89
CA VAL A 100 -9.93 -1.65 -11.74
C VAL A 100 -9.25 -3.00 -12.02
N THR A 101 -9.19 -3.45 -13.26
CA THR A 101 -8.56 -4.72 -13.63
C THR A 101 -7.04 -4.72 -13.47
N ALA A 102 -6.44 -3.53 -13.35
CA ALA A 102 -5.01 -3.38 -13.05
C ALA A 102 -4.68 -3.62 -11.56
N LEU A 103 -5.70 -3.80 -10.71
CA LEU A 103 -5.51 -4.07 -9.29
C LEU A 103 -5.53 -5.58 -9.04
N GLU A 104 -4.45 -6.10 -8.46
CA GLU A 104 -4.33 -7.51 -8.04
C GLU A 104 -4.70 -7.73 -6.56
N CYS A 105 -5.14 -6.69 -5.85
CA CYS A 105 -5.63 -6.85 -4.48
C CYS A 105 -7.00 -7.55 -4.47
N GLY A 106 -7.20 -8.43 -3.48
CA GLY A 106 -8.46 -9.16 -3.32
C GLY A 106 -9.65 -8.22 -3.11
N THR A 107 -10.83 -8.70 -3.49
CA THR A 107 -12.10 -8.01 -3.27
C THR A 107 -12.66 -8.38 -1.90
N HIS A 108 -13.17 -7.40 -1.16
CA HIS A 108 -13.97 -7.62 0.04
C HIS A 108 -15.01 -6.51 0.20
N TRP A 109 -16.03 -6.78 1.00
CA TRP A 109 -17.01 -5.76 1.36
C TRP A 109 -16.33 -4.60 2.11
N PRO A 110 -16.85 -3.36 1.97
CA PRO A 110 -16.38 -2.24 2.78
C PRO A 110 -16.30 -2.59 4.26
N LEU A 111 -15.28 -2.09 4.95
CA LEU A 111 -15.11 -2.35 6.39
C LEU A 111 -16.10 -1.55 7.26
N GLN A 112 -16.71 -0.51 6.68
CA GLN A 112 -17.72 0.29 7.35
C GLN A 112 -19.12 -0.21 7.02
N ASP A 113 -19.93 -0.53 8.02
CA ASP A 113 -21.28 -1.07 7.87
C ASP A 113 -22.20 -0.23 7.01
N ILE A 114 -22.14 1.10 7.15
CA ILE A 114 -22.95 2.03 6.35
C ILE A 114 -22.62 1.90 4.86
N ALA A 115 -21.33 1.83 4.51
CA ALA A 115 -20.89 1.67 3.12
C ALA A 115 -21.29 0.31 2.56
N THR A 116 -21.16 -0.75 3.35
CA THR A 116 -21.61 -2.11 2.99
C THR A 116 -23.11 -2.13 2.69
N ARG A 117 -23.92 -1.55 3.58
CA ARG A 117 -25.38 -1.51 3.39
C ARG A 117 -25.78 -0.66 2.18
N ALA A 118 -25.10 0.46 1.95
CA ALA A 118 -25.37 1.33 0.79
C ALA A 118 -25.08 0.59 -0.53
N LEU A 119 -23.94 -0.11 -0.62
CA LEU A 119 -23.55 -0.91 -1.77
C LEU A 119 -24.56 -2.04 -2.05
N ALA A 120 -24.93 -2.78 -1.00
CA ALA A 120 -25.91 -3.86 -1.09
C ALA A 120 -27.30 -3.35 -1.49
N ALA A 121 -27.76 -2.22 -0.92
CA ALA A 121 -29.05 -1.62 -1.26
C ALA A 121 -29.11 -1.12 -2.72
N ALA A 122 -27.96 -0.74 -3.28
CA ALA A 122 -27.82 -0.41 -4.70
C ALA A 122 -27.76 -1.64 -5.61
N GLY A 123 -27.84 -2.87 -5.08
CA GLY A 123 -27.70 -4.12 -5.83
C GLY A 123 -26.29 -4.31 -6.41
N GLN A 124 -25.30 -3.64 -5.86
CA GLN A 124 -23.92 -3.70 -6.31
C GLN A 124 -23.12 -4.69 -5.47
N VAL A 125 -22.11 -5.28 -6.10
CA VAL A 125 -21.11 -6.14 -5.43
C VAL A 125 -19.80 -5.38 -5.29
N PRO A 126 -19.00 -5.67 -4.25
CA PRO A 126 -17.70 -5.05 -4.09
C PRO A 126 -16.76 -5.43 -5.23
N THR A 127 -15.82 -4.53 -5.54
CA THR A 127 -14.73 -4.73 -6.48
C THR A 127 -13.38 -4.55 -5.75
N ALA A 128 -12.28 -4.75 -6.43
CA ALA A 128 -10.95 -4.47 -5.88
C ALA A 128 -10.78 -3.02 -5.39
N LEU A 129 -11.58 -2.06 -5.89
CA LEU A 129 -11.58 -0.67 -5.42
C LEU A 129 -12.03 -0.54 -3.95
N HIS A 130 -12.87 -1.45 -3.48
CA HIS A 130 -13.36 -1.45 -2.09
C HIS A 130 -12.36 -2.08 -1.11
N ASN A 131 -11.30 -2.74 -1.63
CA ASN A 131 -10.22 -3.24 -0.79
C ASN A 131 -9.54 -2.07 -0.06
N ASN A 132 -9.33 -2.22 1.25
CA ASN A 132 -8.73 -1.20 2.10
C ASN A 132 -7.30 -0.78 1.69
N CYS A 133 -6.68 -1.47 0.77
CA CYS A 133 -5.37 -1.17 0.22
C CYS A 133 -5.43 -0.66 -1.24
N SER A 134 -6.61 -0.51 -1.85
CA SER A 134 -6.73 -0.18 -3.28
C SER A 134 -6.02 1.12 -3.66
N GLY A 135 -6.06 2.15 -2.81
CA GLY A 135 -5.35 3.40 -3.02
C GLY A 135 -3.82 3.21 -3.09
N LYS A 136 -3.25 2.43 -2.16
CA LYS A 136 -1.82 2.08 -2.19
C LYS A 136 -1.47 1.32 -3.48
N HIS A 137 -2.27 0.33 -3.86
CA HIS A 137 -2.04 -0.44 -5.08
C HIS A 137 -2.16 0.43 -6.33
N ALA A 138 -3.12 1.34 -6.40
CA ALA A 138 -3.23 2.31 -7.49
C ALA A 138 -1.98 3.20 -7.59
N GLY A 139 -1.42 3.64 -6.46
CA GLY A 139 -0.14 4.34 -6.40
C GLY A 139 1.02 3.49 -6.96
N PHE A 140 1.11 2.21 -6.59
CA PHE A 140 2.12 1.29 -7.10
C PHE A 140 1.99 1.07 -8.62
N VAL A 141 0.78 1.00 -9.15
CA VAL A 141 0.53 0.91 -10.59
C VAL A 141 1.06 2.15 -11.30
N CYS A 142 0.77 3.36 -10.80
CA CYS A 142 1.33 4.60 -11.34
C CYS A 142 2.87 4.61 -11.30
N LEU A 143 3.47 4.17 -10.20
CA LEU A 143 4.92 4.05 -10.07
C LEU A 143 5.48 3.07 -11.11
N GLY A 144 4.89 1.88 -11.26
CA GLY A 144 5.28 0.89 -12.24
C GLY A 144 5.22 1.41 -13.68
N CYS A 145 4.15 2.12 -14.06
CA CYS A 145 4.02 2.78 -15.36
C CYS A 145 5.09 3.86 -15.59
N GLN A 146 5.51 4.58 -14.53
CA GLN A 146 6.59 5.56 -14.63
C GLN A 146 7.95 4.88 -14.86
N LEU A 147 8.24 3.82 -14.10
CA LEU A 147 9.53 3.10 -14.19
C LEU A 147 9.68 2.36 -15.52
N ALA A 148 8.65 1.63 -15.94
CA ALA A 148 8.66 0.92 -17.23
C ALA A 148 8.94 1.86 -18.41
N ARG A 149 8.42 3.09 -18.38
CA ARG A 149 8.72 4.08 -19.43
C ARG A 149 10.16 4.58 -19.37
N ARG A 150 10.73 4.76 -18.18
CA ARG A 150 12.14 5.15 -18.03
C ARG A 150 13.06 4.11 -18.67
N ASP A 151 12.81 2.83 -18.43
CA ASP A 151 13.59 1.74 -18.98
C ASP A 151 13.54 1.72 -20.52
N VAL A 152 12.37 2.00 -21.10
CA VAL A 152 12.21 2.10 -22.57
C VAL A 152 12.99 3.29 -23.15
N LEU A 153 12.97 4.44 -22.47
CA LEU A 153 13.67 5.65 -22.92
C LEU A 153 15.19 5.57 -22.72
N GLN A 154 15.68 4.76 -21.79
CA GLN A 154 17.10 4.57 -21.50
C GLN A 154 17.74 3.43 -22.30
N ARG A 155 16.95 2.63 -23.03
CA ARG A 155 17.51 1.62 -23.93
C ARG A 155 18.17 2.31 -25.11
N PRO A 156 19.46 2.04 -25.39
CA PRO A 156 20.11 2.59 -26.59
C PRO A 156 19.34 2.14 -27.83
N VAL A 157 19.07 3.10 -28.71
CA VAL A 157 18.47 2.85 -30.03
C VAL A 157 19.39 1.88 -30.77
N GLY A 158 19.00 0.59 -30.86
CA GLY A 158 19.81 -0.43 -31.53
C GLY A 158 20.03 -1.73 -30.77
N ALA A 159 19.61 -1.84 -29.50
CA ALA A 159 19.61 -3.11 -28.81
C ALA A 159 18.44 -3.99 -29.31
N ALA A 160 18.68 -4.71 -30.40
CA ALA A 160 17.78 -5.72 -30.94
C ALA A 160 17.43 -6.73 -29.83
N LEU A 161 16.16 -7.06 -29.77
CA LEU A 161 15.57 -8.10 -28.94
C LEU A 161 16.35 -9.43 -29.11
N GLN A 162 17.36 -9.68 -28.30
CA GLN A 162 17.81 -11.04 -28.06
C GLN A 162 16.75 -11.72 -27.20
N ARG A 163 15.75 -12.29 -27.87
CA ARG A 163 14.86 -13.26 -27.24
C ARG A 163 15.75 -14.39 -26.74
N ARG A 164 15.94 -14.47 -25.41
CA ARG A 164 16.47 -15.69 -24.81
C ARG A 164 15.48 -16.79 -25.10
N HIS A 165 15.80 -17.63 -26.08
CA HIS A 165 15.17 -18.93 -26.24
C HIS A 165 15.53 -19.73 -25.00
N VAL A 166 14.58 -19.85 -24.07
CA VAL A 166 14.64 -20.87 -23.04
C VAL A 166 14.33 -22.17 -23.76
N GLN A 167 15.36 -22.95 -24.06
CA GLN A 167 15.19 -24.32 -24.50
C GLN A 167 14.56 -25.10 -23.33
N PRO A 168 13.46 -25.86 -23.57
CA PRO A 168 12.99 -26.80 -22.57
C PRO A 168 14.04 -27.91 -22.47
N GLY A 169 14.69 -28.00 -21.30
CA GLY A 169 15.57 -29.10 -20.96
C GLY A 169 14.79 -30.41 -20.99
N LEU A 170 15.08 -31.27 -21.94
CA LEU A 170 14.71 -32.68 -21.93
C LEU A 170 15.48 -33.33 -20.78
N GLY A 171 14.82 -33.50 -19.64
CA GLY A 171 15.28 -34.37 -18.57
C GLY A 171 15.02 -35.83 -18.97
N GLN A 172 16.08 -36.54 -19.30
CA GLN A 172 16.11 -38.01 -19.28
C GLN A 172 16.52 -38.45 -17.88
N HIS A 173 15.79 -39.36 -17.37
CA HIS A 173 15.93 -40.43 -16.36
C HIS A 173 15.00 -40.27 -15.17
#